data_f5c6753862a62332e6471574ec79f3ce
#
_entry.id   f5c6753862a62332e6471574ec79f3ce
#
_cell.length_a   1.000
_cell.length_b   1.000
_cell.length_c   1.000
_cell.angle_alpha   90.00
_cell.angle_beta   90.00
_cell.angle_gamma   90.00
#
_symmetry.space_group_name_H-M   'P 1'
#
loop_
_entity.id
_entity.type
_entity.pdbx_description
1 polymer ?
#
loop_
_entity_poly.entity_id
_entity_poly.type
_entity_poly.pdbx_seq_one_letter_code
_entity_poly.pdbx_strand_id
1 'polypeptide(L)'
;MNEERYLQALEKELDCLKQDERQDIIRDFREYFSNGRSEGKTDTAIIDALGTPAHIAEELLKAYGDEDMKVTEEQPKGEYFTKVSIEADFADLDIIPSPDDRAYVDMKDQLSNKLISMDIVGDTLKIVIKEKKKWFAFGIILTFGNAPKVTIKLPKRMYDMIRIDNDNGVTKAEQLHAILMHIESDNGRIILTDSASTNLHVETDNGRITLKDVQCKTLKGETDNGRIELHHVQTETVKVKTDNGRIDIQEVTGTIEAETDNGRIEAFIPIITKPISLETDNGSIQLYVKEKPDNATIQTKKDMGKSIIFGEKTKKLILGNGLLPISLKTDNGSITVAEK
;
A
#
# COMPACT_ATOMS: atom_id res chain seq x y z
N MET A 1 -13.03 10.23 43.74
CA MET A 1 -13.69 9.78 42.51
C MET A 1 -12.98 8.52 42.10
N ASN A 2 -13.67 7.52 41.55
CA ASN A 2 -13.05 6.33 40.92
C ASN A 2 -13.16 6.41 39.41
N GLU A 3 -12.46 5.52 38.69
CA GLU A 3 -12.47 5.44 37.22
C GLU A 3 -13.90 5.48 36.65
N GLU A 4 -14.78 4.60 37.13
CA GLU A 4 -16.11 4.45 36.55
C GLU A 4 -16.94 5.73 36.63
N ARG A 5 -16.89 6.45 37.76
CA ARG A 5 -17.56 7.75 37.93
C ARG A 5 -16.90 8.84 37.10
N TYR A 6 -15.59 8.77 36.90
CA TYR A 6 -14.88 9.70 36.04
C TYR A 6 -15.29 9.54 34.58
N LEU A 7 -15.31 8.29 34.08
CA LEU A 7 -15.66 7.99 32.72
C LEU A 7 -17.15 8.29 32.41
N GLN A 8 -18.06 7.99 33.35
CA GLN A 8 -19.47 8.36 33.21
C GLN A 8 -19.69 9.87 33.15
N ALA A 9 -18.94 10.63 33.93
CA ALA A 9 -19.01 12.09 33.90
C ALA A 9 -18.43 12.62 32.57
N LEU A 10 -17.31 12.07 32.10
CA LEU A 10 -16.71 12.43 30.82
C LEU A 10 -17.64 12.10 29.66
N GLU A 11 -18.22 10.90 29.62
CA GLU A 11 -19.17 10.46 28.61
C GLU A 11 -20.39 11.39 28.51
N LYS A 12 -20.87 11.87 29.63
CA LYS A 12 -21.98 12.84 29.70
C LYS A 12 -21.59 14.20 29.12
N GLU A 13 -20.41 14.68 29.41
CA GLU A 13 -19.94 15.97 28.85
C GLU A 13 -19.68 15.91 27.34
N LEU A 14 -19.46 14.70 26.79
CA LEU A 14 -19.26 14.44 25.38
C LEU A 14 -20.57 14.07 24.62
N ASP A 15 -21.75 14.35 25.19
CA ASP A 15 -23.06 13.91 24.62
C ASP A 15 -23.39 14.55 23.25
N CYS A 16 -22.70 15.63 22.89
CA CYS A 16 -22.80 16.24 21.55
C CYS A 16 -22.08 15.44 20.46
N LEU A 17 -21.20 14.50 20.81
CA LEU A 17 -20.52 13.62 19.86
C LEU A 17 -21.40 12.41 19.51
N LYS A 18 -21.15 11.78 18.35
CA LYS A 18 -21.80 10.53 17.97
C LYS A 18 -21.44 9.41 18.96
N GLN A 19 -22.34 8.44 19.09
CA GLN A 19 -22.19 7.36 20.07
C GLN A 19 -20.89 6.57 19.89
N ASP A 20 -20.52 6.27 18.64
CA ASP A 20 -19.32 5.48 18.34
C ASP A 20 -18.05 6.22 18.77
N GLU A 21 -17.98 7.50 18.54
CA GLU A 21 -16.87 8.39 18.91
C GLU A 21 -16.71 8.51 20.43
N ARG A 22 -17.83 8.69 21.13
CA ARG A 22 -17.82 8.69 22.59
C ARG A 22 -17.28 7.37 23.14
N GLN A 23 -17.71 6.23 22.56
CA GLN A 23 -17.27 4.92 23.02
C GLN A 23 -15.77 4.71 22.79
N ASP A 24 -15.24 5.20 21.68
CA ASP A 24 -13.81 5.14 21.39
C ASP A 24 -13.02 5.97 22.39
N ILE A 25 -13.42 7.22 22.65
CA ILE A 25 -12.80 8.07 23.67
C ILE A 25 -12.85 7.38 25.06
N ILE A 26 -13.97 6.87 25.46
CA ILE A 26 -14.12 6.21 26.77
C ILE A 26 -13.27 4.94 26.86
N ARG A 27 -13.12 4.19 25.77
CA ARG A 27 -12.21 3.03 25.71
C ARG A 27 -10.76 3.44 25.95
N ASP A 28 -10.30 4.51 25.30
CA ASP A 28 -8.92 4.99 25.39
C ASP A 28 -8.61 5.48 26.83
N PHE A 29 -9.56 6.16 27.46
CA PHE A 29 -9.40 6.55 28.88
C PHE A 29 -9.39 5.32 29.81
N ARG A 30 -10.15 4.25 29.54
CA ARG A 30 -10.05 2.99 30.30
C ARG A 30 -8.68 2.36 30.18
N GLU A 31 -8.11 2.36 28.98
CA GLU A 31 -6.76 1.87 28.75
C GLU A 31 -5.72 2.70 29.52
N TYR A 32 -5.88 4.03 29.52
CA TYR A 32 -5.02 4.91 30.32
C TYR A 32 -5.08 4.60 31.83
N PHE A 33 -6.26 4.39 32.39
CA PHE A 33 -6.40 3.97 33.79
C PHE A 33 -5.74 2.60 34.03
N SER A 34 -5.92 1.65 33.12
CA SER A 34 -5.29 0.32 33.18
C SER A 34 -3.77 0.43 33.21
N ASN A 35 -3.20 1.22 32.29
CA ASN A 35 -1.77 1.45 32.19
C ASN A 35 -1.22 2.16 33.43
N GLY A 36 -1.91 3.20 33.91
CA GLY A 36 -1.52 3.90 35.15
C GLY A 36 -1.50 2.98 36.38
N ARG A 37 -2.46 2.03 36.48
CA ARG A 37 -2.45 1.04 37.57
C ARG A 37 -1.31 0.04 37.42
N SER A 38 -0.96 -0.36 36.21
CA SER A 38 0.19 -1.25 35.96
C SER A 38 1.52 -0.60 36.39
N GLU A 39 1.58 0.75 36.36
CA GLU A 39 2.69 1.57 36.84
C GLU A 39 2.62 1.82 38.39
N GLY A 40 1.63 1.25 39.08
CA GLY A 40 1.46 1.40 40.52
C GLY A 40 0.76 2.68 41.00
N LYS A 41 0.13 3.43 40.07
CA LYS A 41 -0.64 4.65 40.42
C LYS A 41 -2.03 4.27 40.94
N THR A 42 -2.56 5.04 41.87
CA THR A 42 -3.95 4.92 42.33
C THR A 42 -4.89 5.67 41.38
N ASP A 43 -6.18 5.27 41.34
CA ASP A 43 -7.20 5.97 40.53
C ASP A 43 -7.23 7.48 40.88
N THR A 44 -7.07 7.82 42.16
CA THR A 44 -7.04 9.22 42.59
C THR A 44 -5.86 9.97 41.98
N ALA A 45 -4.67 9.39 42.01
CA ALA A 45 -3.46 10.00 41.41
C ALA A 45 -3.60 10.15 39.87
N ILE A 46 -4.26 9.19 39.22
CA ILE A 46 -4.55 9.24 37.79
C ILE A 46 -5.56 10.37 37.48
N ILE A 47 -6.62 10.47 38.26
CA ILE A 47 -7.66 11.52 38.12
C ILE A 47 -7.09 12.91 38.41
N ASP A 48 -6.26 13.05 39.43
CA ASP A 48 -5.59 14.33 39.78
C ASP A 48 -4.67 14.79 38.62
N ALA A 49 -4.02 13.85 37.96
CA ALA A 49 -3.19 14.14 36.80
C ALA A 49 -4.02 14.48 35.53
N LEU A 50 -5.18 13.88 35.35
CA LEU A 50 -6.09 14.15 34.23
C LEU A 50 -6.85 15.48 34.35
N GLY A 51 -7.15 15.88 35.60
CA GLY A 51 -8.05 17.00 35.87
C GLY A 51 -9.54 16.61 35.85
N THR A 52 -10.41 17.61 35.72
CA THR A 52 -11.88 17.35 35.78
C THR A 52 -12.40 16.82 34.47
N PRO A 53 -13.43 15.93 34.46
CA PRO A 53 -14.07 15.45 33.24
C PRO A 53 -14.56 16.58 32.33
N ALA A 54 -15.11 17.66 32.92
CA ALA A 54 -15.60 18.81 32.17
C ALA A 54 -14.46 19.55 31.44
N HIS A 55 -13.31 19.72 32.09
CA HIS A 55 -12.14 20.35 31.47
C HIS A 55 -11.59 19.50 30.32
N ILE A 56 -11.48 18.19 30.52
CA ILE A 56 -11.06 17.26 29.47
C ILE A 56 -12.06 17.28 28.31
N ALA A 57 -13.36 17.26 28.60
CA ALA A 57 -14.39 17.33 27.56
C ALA A 57 -14.32 18.65 26.77
N GLU A 58 -14.14 19.79 27.46
CA GLU A 58 -13.97 21.09 26.81
C GLU A 58 -12.78 21.12 25.86
N GLU A 59 -11.64 20.59 26.28
CA GLU A 59 -10.44 20.49 25.49
C GLU A 59 -10.62 19.53 24.28
N LEU A 60 -11.27 18.37 24.50
CA LEU A 60 -11.62 17.44 23.44
C LEU A 60 -12.59 18.10 22.45
N LEU A 61 -13.66 18.73 22.91
CA LEU A 61 -14.66 19.37 22.07
C LEU A 61 -14.11 20.58 21.31
N LYS A 62 -13.13 21.31 21.86
CA LYS A 62 -12.39 22.32 21.09
C LYS A 62 -11.61 21.70 19.95
N ALA A 63 -10.95 20.56 20.21
CA ALA A 63 -10.25 19.81 19.17
C ALA A 63 -11.21 19.24 18.10
N TYR A 64 -12.46 18.91 18.50
CA TYR A 64 -13.51 18.45 17.60
C TYR A 64 -14.30 19.61 16.96
N GLY A 65 -14.47 20.76 17.63
CA GLY A 65 -15.38 21.84 17.20
C GLY A 65 -14.82 22.76 16.12
N ASP A 66 -13.54 22.69 15.79
CA ASP A 66 -12.97 23.36 14.61
C ASP A 66 -13.27 22.59 13.29
N GLU A 67 -14.12 21.56 13.31
CA GLU A 67 -14.21 20.54 12.27
C GLU A 67 -15.56 20.38 11.56
N ASP A 68 -16.47 21.35 11.64
CA ASP A 68 -17.74 21.30 10.86
C ASP A 68 -17.56 21.71 9.37
N MET A 69 -16.38 21.50 8.80
CA MET A 69 -16.18 21.69 7.37
C MET A 69 -16.01 20.35 6.64
N LYS A 70 -17.01 20.00 5.81
CA LYS A 70 -16.77 19.14 4.66
C LYS A 70 -15.60 19.73 3.89
N VAL A 71 -14.42 19.14 4.00
CA VAL A 71 -13.31 19.55 3.15
C VAL A 71 -13.47 18.80 1.83
N THR A 72 -14.26 19.35 0.93
CA THR A 72 -14.11 19.08 -0.49
C THR A 72 -13.18 20.17 -1.00
N GLU A 73 -11.91 19.85 -1.20
CA GLU A 73 -11.00 20.76 -1.87
C GLU A 73 -11.10 20.56 -3.37
N GLU A 74 -11.39 21.65 -4.08
CA GLU A 74 -11.37 21.71 -5.55
C GLU A 74 -10.08 22.41 -5.99
N GLN A 75 -9.52 21.93 -7.09
CA GLN A 75 -8.40 22.63 -7.75
C GLN A 75 -8.76 24.11 -7.99
N PRO A 76 -7.86 25.06 -7.70
CA PRO A 76 -8.02 26.47 -8.08
C PRO A 76 -8.36 26.63 -9.57
N LYS A 77 -9.34 27.48 -9.89
CA LYS A 77 -9.79 27.67 -11.26
C LYS A 77 -8.70 28.27 -12.13
N GLY A 78 -8.45 27.65 -13.28
CA GLY A 78 -7.56 28.17 -14.31
C GLY A 78 -6.08 27.79 -14.15
N GLU A 79 -5.73 27.00 -13.15
CA GLU A 79 -4.37 26.50 -12.96
C GLU A 79 -4.19 25.14 -13.65
N TYR A 80 -3.06 24.98 -14.35
CA TYR A 80 -2.70 23.77 -15.09
C TYR A 80 -1.48 23.11 -14.43
N PHE A 81 -1.52 21.78 -14.31
CA PHE A 81 -0.43 21.00 -13.79
C PHE A 81 -0.17 19.77 -14.66
N THR A 82 1.07 19.34 -14.76
CA THR A 82 1.48 18.11 -15.47
C THR A 82 2.02 17.05 -14.52
N LYS A 83 2.26 17.42 -13.26
CA LYS A 83 2.77 16.52 -12.22
C LYS A 83 1.81 16.46 -11.04
N VAL A 84 1.81 15.32 -10.37
CA VAL A 84 1.00 15.08 -9.17
C VAL A 84 1.92 14.53 -8.08
N SER A 85 1.83 15.10 -6.86
CA SER A 85 2.48 14.61 -5.65
C SER A 85 1.43 14.46 -4.55
N ILE A 86 1.25 13.23 -4.07
CA ILE A 86 0.34 12.90 -2.97
C ILE A 86 1.18 12.39 -1.83
N GLU A 87 1.08 13.03 -0.67
CA GLU A 87 1.78 12.66 0.57
C GLU A 87 0.73 12.41 1.65
N ALA A 88 0.74 11.21 2.26
CA ALA A 88 -0.17 10.84 3.34
C ALA A 88 0.55 10.08 4.44
N ASP A 89 0.41 10.51 5.70
CA ASP A 89 1.00 9.79 6.84
C ASP A 89 0.20 8.52 7.19
N PHE A 90 -1.13 8.59 7.12
CA PHE A 90 -2.02 7.47 7.45
C PHE A 90 -3.41 7.68 6.83
N ALA A 91 -3.69 7.05 5.69
CA ALA A 91 -4.97 7.14 5.00
C ALA A 91 -5.25 5.93 4.10
N ASP A 92 -6.52 5.56 3.98
CA ASP A 92 -6.97 4.71 2.87
C ASP A 92 -7.26 5.60 1.66
N LEU A 93 -6.34 5.62 0.72
CA LEU A 93 -6.43 6.40 -0.51
C LEU A 93 -7.16 5.64 -1.61
N ASP A 94 -8.13 6.30 -2.24
CA ASP A 94 -8.85 5.82 -3.41
C ASP A 94 -8.69 6.86 -4.54
N ILE A 95 -7.74 6.62 -5.45
CA ILE A 95 -7.36 7.57 -6.49
C ILE A 95 -8.04 7.13 -7.79
N ILE A 96 -9.00 7.92 -8.23
CA ILE A 96 -9.89 7.60 -9.34
C ILE A 96 -9.92 8.72 -10.39
N PRO A 97 -10.41 8.43 -11.60
CA PRO A 97 -10.62 9.48 -12.59
C PRO A 97 -11.61 10.55 -12.16
N SER A 98 -11.28 11.79 -12.44
CA SER A 98 -12.22 12.92 -12.30
C SER A 98 -13.28 12.87 -13.39
N PRO A 99 -14.51 13.36 -13.10
CA PRO A 99 -15.55 13.52 -14.10
C PRO A 99 -15.28 14.67 -15.08
N ASP A 100 -14.36 15.56 -14.76
CA ASP A 100 -13.99 16.72 -15.56
C ASP A 100 -12.47 17.00 -15.53
N ASP A 101 -12.04 18.16 -16.03
CA ASP A 101 -10.62 18.54 -16.12
C ASP A 101 -10.04 19.12 -14.81
N ARG A 102 -10.73 18.94 -13.67
CA ARG A 102 -10.29 19.42 -12.36
C ARG A 102 -9.98 18.25 -11.41
N ALA A 103 -9.08 18.50 -10.48
CA ALA A 103 -8.80 17.59 -9.38
C ALA A 103 -9.72 17.90 -8.19
N TYR A 104 -10.08 16.85 -7.44
CA TYR A 104 -10.89 16.92 -6.22
C TYR A 104 -10.32 16.00 -5.16
N VAL A 105 -10.46 16.41 -3.90
CA VAL A 105 -10.17 15.57 -2.74
C VAL A 105 -11.40 15.53 -1.86
N ASP A 106 -11.96 14.35 -1.70
CA ASP A 106 -13.15 14.10 -0.87
C ASP A 106 -12.74 13.20 0.31
N MET A 107 -13.01 13.62 1.52
CA MET A 107 -12.86 12.79 2.71
C MET A 107 -14.23 12.40 3.26
N LYS A 108 -14.46 11.10 3.48
CA LYS A 108 -15.78 10.59 3.90
C LYS A 108 -16.05 10.70 5.40
N ASP A 109 -15.02 10.69 6.24
CA ASP A 109 -15.17 10.76 7.69
C ASP A 109 -14.82 12.16 8.20
N GLN A 110 -15.84 12.90 8.64
CA GLN A 110 -15.74 14.29 9.10
C GLN A 110 -14.99 14.47 10.43
N LEU A 111 -14.57 13.37 11.06
CA LEU A 111 -14.00 13.36 12.40
C LEU A 111 -12.53 12.97 12.45
N SER A 112 -11.89 12.87 11.30
CA SER A 112 -10.46 12.60 11.30
C SER A 112 -9.69 13.86 11.71
N ASN A 113 -8.79 13.73 12.68
CA ASN A 113 -7.77 14.72 13.03
C ASN A 113 -6.78 14.96 11.87
N LYS A 114 -7.26 15.06 10.64
CA LYS A 114 -6.45 15.18 9.44
C LYS A 114 -6.51 16.59 8.88
N LEU A 115 -5.35 17.07 8.47
CA LEU A 115 -5.23 18.29 7.67
C LEU A 115 -5.04 17.86 6.21
N ILE A 116 -5.94 18.28 5.35
CA ILE A 116 -5.80 18.13 3.90
C ILE A 116 -5.42 19.47 3.33
N SER A 117 -4.40 19.52 2.49
CA SER A 117 -4.12 20.66 1.63
C SER A 117 -3.97 20.20 0.20
N MET A 118 -4.50 20.99 -0.73
CA MET A 118 -4.36 20.79 -2.17
C MET A 118 -3.95 22.12 -2.82
N ASP A 119 -2.71 22.19 -3.27
CA ASP A 119 -2.10 23.38 -3.84
C ASP A 119 -1.41 23.04 -5.17
N ILE A 120 -1.34 24.02 -6.07
CA ILE A 120 -0.50 23.91 -7.27
C ILE A 120 0.77 24.75 -7.07
N VAL A 121 1.91 24.07 -7.04
CA VAL A 121 3.23 24.67 -6.90
C VAL A 121 4.00 24.49 -8.20
N GLY A 122 4.12 25.53 -8.97
CA GLY A 122 4.68 25.46 -10.32
C GLY A 122 3.78 24.64 -11.26
N ASP A 123 4.27 23.50 -11.73
CA ASP A 123 3.55 22.56 -12.60
C ASP A 123 3.06 21.29 -11.84
N THR A 124 3.13 21.31 -10.52
CA THR A 124 2.82 20.16 -9.67
C THR A 124 1.60 20.41 -8.81
N LEU A 125 0.57 19.56 -8.94
CA LEU A 125 -0.51 19.45 -7.97
C LEU A 125 0.03 18.70 -6.75
N LYS A 126 0.11 19.40 -5.62
CA LYS A 126 0.54 18.82 -4.35
C LYS A 126 -0.67 18.61 -3.44
N ILE A 127 -0.91 17.36 -3.05
CA ILE A 127 -1.94 16.96 -2.10
C ILE A 127 -1.25 16.40 -0.87
N VAL A 128 -1.53 16.97 0.30
CA VAL A 128 -0.91 16.55 1.56
C VAL A 128 -2.01 16.21 2.56
N ILE A 129 -1.93 14.99 3.10
CA ILE A 129 -2.88 14.45 4.07
C ILE A 129 -2.09 14.08 5.32
N LYS A 130 -2.07 15.00 6.32
CA LYS A 130 -1.30 14.81 7.56
C LYS A 130 -2.21 14.63 8.75
N GLU A 131 -1.73 13.88 9.75
CA GLU A 131 -2.37 13.92 11.05
C GLU A 131 -2.19 15.31 11.67
N LYS A 132 -3.27 15.91 12.17
CA LYS A 132 -3.14 17.02 13.10
C LYS A 132 -2.28 16.53 14.26
N LYS A 133 -1.37 17.38 14.75
CA LYS A 133 -0.48 17.02 15.86
C LYS A 133 -1.26 16.29 16.94
N LYS A 134 -0.80 15.10 17.28
CA LYS A 134 -1.34 14.30 18.40
C LYS A 134 -1.54 15.22 19.58
N TRP A 135 -2.76 15.30 20.09
CA TRP A 135 -3.02 16.12 21.26
C TRP A 135 -2.33 15.50 22.47
N PHE A 136 -1.35 16.21 22.98
CA PHE A 136 -0.64 15.87 24.21
C PHE A 136 -1.30 16.60 25.35
N ALA A 137 -2.30 16.02 25.99
CA ALA A 137 -2.74 16.48 27.26
C ALA A 137 -2.33 15.46 28.32
N PHE A 138 -1.65 15.92 29.31
CA PHE A 138 -1.28 15.13 30.49
C PHE A 138 -0.52 13.82 30.22
N GLY A 139 0.25 13.73 29.14
CA GLY A 139 1.02 12.53 28.80
C GLY A 139 0.22 11.41 28.12
N ILE A 140 -1.02 11.65 27.73
CA ILE A 140 -1.86 10.70 26.97
C ILE A 140 -1.71 11.01 25.48
N ILE A 141 -1.34 9.99 24.70
CA ILE A 141 -1.43 10.02 23.25
C ILE A 141 -2.77 9.37 22.88
N LEU A 142 -3.77 10.17 22.63
CA LEU A 142 -5.03 9.67 22.10
C LEU A 142 -4.89 9.55 20.58
N THR A 143 -4.87 8.33 20.07
CA THR A 143 -4.94 8.03 18.64
C THR A 143 -6.38 7.72 18.30
N PHE A 144 -7.08 8.63 17.67
CA PHE A 144 -8.49 8.44 17.33
C PHE A 144 -8.63 7.83 15.93
N GLY A 145 -9.29 6.68 15.86
CA GLY A 145 -9.98 6.18 14.68
C GLY A 145 -9.19 5.28 13.72
N ASN A 146 -9.94 4.67 12.82
CA ASN A 146 -9.46 3.94 11.64
C ASN A 146 -8.83 4.92 10.63
N ALA A 147 -8.02 4.38 9.70
CA ALA A 147 -7.49 5.18 8.60
C ALA A 147 -8.65 5.89 7.86
N PRO A 148 -8.62 7.22 7.72
CA PRO A 148 -9.66 7.94 7.01
C PRO A 148 -9.67 7.53 5.55
N LYS A 149 -10.88 7.41 4.98
CA LYS A 149 -11.05 7.13 3.57
C LYS A 149 -11.04 8.43 2.78
N VAL A 150 -9.98 8.63 2.01
CA VAL A 150 -9.80 9.80 1.17
C VAL A 150 -9.91 9.42 -0.30
N THR A 151 -10.86 10.01 -1.01
CA THR A 151 -11.01 9.83 -2.45
C THR A 151 -10.39 11.02 -3.16
N ILE A 152 -9.38 10.75 -4.00
CA ILE A 152 -8.72 11.75 -4.84
C ILE A 152 -9.15 11.51 -6.27
N LYS A 153 -9.74 12.54 -6.90
CA LYS A 153 -10.15 12.48 -8.30
C LYS A 153 -9.17 13.27 -9.14
N LEU A 154 -8.56 12.64 -10.12
CA LEU A 154 -7.59 13.26 -11.01
C LEU A 154 -8.12 13.32 -12.45
N PRO A 155 -7.92 14.42 -13.20
CA PRO A 155 -8.27 14.52 -14.61
C PRO A 155 -7.66 13.39 -15.44
N LYS A 156 -8.42 12.84 -16.40
CA LYS A 156 -7.93 11.83 -17.36
C LYS A 156 -7.00 12.46 -18.37
N ARG A 157 -5.71 12.36 -18.15
CA ARG A 157 -4.68 12.84 -19.08
C ARG A 157 -3.36 12.14 -18.85
N MET A 158 -2.40 12.32 -19.74
CA MET A 158 -1.02 11.89 -19.54
C MET A 158 -0.32 12.89 -18.63
N TYR A 159 0.25 12.43 -17.53
CA TYR A 159 1.08 13.20 -16.61
C TYR A 159 2.56 13.00 -16.90
N ASP A 160 3.38 14.01 -16.67
CA ASP A 160 4.83 13.85 -16.71
C ASP A 160 5.30 12.97 -15.55
N MET A 161 4.71 13.19 -14.36
CA MET A 161 5.02 12.42 -13.17
C MET A 161 3.82 12.30 -12.24
N ILE A 162 3.65 11.12 -11.68
CA ILE A 162 2.77 10.87 -10.53
C ILE A 162 3.63 10.26 -9.43
N ARG A 163 3.69 10.92 -8.27
CA ARG A 163 4.28 10.40 -7.05
C ARG A 163 3.20 10.26 -5.97
N ILE A 164 3.08 9.09 -5.39
CA ILE A 164 2.18 8.79 -4.28
C ILE A 164 3.02 8.18 -3.17
N ASP A 165 2.96 8.80 -2.02
CA ASP A 165 3.70 8.42 -0.82
C ASP A 165 2.69 8.33 0.33
N ASN A 166 2.47 7.12 0.86
CA ASN A 166 1.47 6.87 1.89
C ASN A 166 2.05 5.93 2.96
N ASP A 167 2.57 6.47 4.06
CA ASP A 167 3.26 5.67 5.07
C ASP A 167 2.43 4.49 5.55
N ASN A 168 1.14 4.70 5.84
CA ASN A 168 0.28 3.65 6.39
C ASN A 168 -1.14 3.68 5.78
N GLY A 169 -1.65 2.51 5.44
CA GLY A 169 -3.01 2.35 4.92
C GLY A 169 -3.03 1.74 3.52
N VAL A 170 -4.18 1.74 2.89
CA VAL A 170 -4.36 1.14 1.58
C VAL A 170 -4.33 2.23 0.50
N THR A 171 -3.43 2.10 -0.45
CA THR A 171 -3.40 2.94 -1.65
C THR A 171 -4.01 2.17 -2.82
N LYS A 172 -5.19 2.60 -3.27
CA LYS A 172 -5.82 2.12 -4.50
C LYS A 172 -5.78 3.21 -5.54
N ALA A 173 -5.29 2.87 -6.73
CA ALA A 173 -5.24 3.80 -7.84
C ALA A 173 -5.72 3.11 -9.12
N GLU A 174 -6.54 3.80 -9.87
CA GLU A 174 -7.07 3.29 -11.13
C GLU A 174 -7.04 4.32 -12.26
N GLN A 175 -6.83 3.83 -13.48
CA GLN A 175 -6.85 4.62 -14.72
C GLN A 175 -5.88 5.82 -14.70
N LEU A 176 -4.71 5.64 -14.10
CA LEU A 176 -3.65 6.63 -14.08
C LEU A 176 -2.71 6.47 -15.27
N HIS A 177 -2.39 7.58 -15.93
CA HIS A 177 -1.47 7.60 -17.07
C HIS A 177 -0.33 8.60 -16.84
N ALA A 178 0.93 8.12 -16.82
CA ALA A 178 2.09 9.00 -16.59
C ALA A 178 3.33 8.55 -17.38
N ILE A 179 4.26 9.45 -17.61
CA ILE A 179 5.61 9.08 -18.08
C ILE A 179 6.35 8.40 -16.94
N LEU A 180 6.37 9.01 -15.76
CA LEU A 180 6.97 8.46 -14.55
C LEU A 180 5.88 8.25 -13.50
N MET A 181 5.78 7.05 -12.95
CA MET A 181 4.88 6.73 -11.85
C MET A 181 5.67 6.07 -10.72
N HIS A 182 5.61 6.68 -9.55
CA HIS A 182 6.24 6.17 -8.34
C HIS A 182 5.19 6.10 -7.23
N ILE A 183 5.03 4.91 -6.65
CA ILE A 183 4.08 4.66 -5.56
C ILE A 183 4.84 3.96 -4.44
N GLU A 184 4.86 4.59 -3.29
CA GLU A 184 5.62 4.16 -2.12
C GLU A 184 4.71 4.06 -0.89
N SER A 185 4.99 3.10 -0.01
CA SER A 185 4.32 2.95 1.28
C SER A 185 5.21 2.20 2.26
N ASP A 186 5.24 2.61 3.54
CA ASP A 186 5.96 1.83 4.56
C ASP A 186 5.17 0.57 4.94
N ASN A 187 3.91 0.74 5.38
CA ASN A 187 3.10 -0.35 5.92
C ASN A 187 1.73 -0.46 5.26
N GLY A 188 1.70 -0.39 3.96
CA GLY A 188 0.44 -0.33 3.24
C GLY A 188 0.31 -1.30 2.08
N ARG A 189 -0.92 -1.59 1.72
CA ARG A 189 -1.20 -2.32 0.49
C ARG A 189 -1.31 -1.34 -0.67
N ILE A 190 -0.59 -1.63 -1.76
CA ILE A 190 -0.67 -0.87 -3.00
C ILE A 190 -1.42 -1.71 -4.03
N ILE A 191 -2.46 -1.13 -4.61
CA ILE A 191 -3.27 -1.73 -5.67
C ILE A 191 -3.35 -0.73 -6.83
N LEU A 192 -2.76 -1.09 -7.96
CA LEU A 192 -2.83 -0.28 -9.19
C LEU A 192 -3.55 -1.08 -10.27
N THR A 193 -4.59 -0.49 -10.85
CA THR A 193 -5.38 -1.14 -11.88
C THR A 193 -5.58 -0.24 -13.10
N ASP A 194 -5.73 -0.86 -14.27
CA ASP A 194 -6.13 -0.17 -15.52
C ASP A 194 -5.25 1.06 -15.86
N SER A 195 -3.96 0.97 -15.57
CA SER A 195 -3.06 2.13 -15.60
C SER A 195 -1.90 1.95 -16.57
N ALA A 196 -1.35 3.07 -17.04
CA ALA A 196 -0.22 3.03 -17.96
C ALA A 196 0.88 4.04 -17.60
N SER A 197 2.14 3.61 -17.77
CA SER A 197 3.29 4.51 -17.61
C SER A 197 4.47 4.09 -18.50
N THR A 198 5.42 5.01 -18.71
CA THR A 198 6.69 4.59 -19.33
C THR A 198 7.52 3.87 -18.29
N ASN A 199 7.70 4.46 -17.12
CA ASN A 199 8.44 3.84 -16.02
C ASN A 199 7.54 3.77 -14.79
N LEU A 200 7.35 2.57 -14.27
CA LEU A 200 6.59 2.29 -13.07
C LEU A 200 7.52 1.77 -11.98
N HIS A 201 7.53 2.46 -10.83
CA HIS A 201 8.18 2.00 -9.62
C HIS A 201 7.16 1.92 -8.50
N VAL A 202 7.07 0.74 -7.85
CA VAL A 202 6.15 0.50 -6.74
C VAL A 202 6.92 -0.17 -5.62
N GLU A 203 6.87 0.40 -4.44
CA GLU A 203 7.64 -0.06 -3.28
C GLU A 203 6.82 -0.03 -2.01
N THR A 204 7.00 -1.01 -1.13
CA THR A 204 6.45 -1.01 0.22
C THR A 204 7.29 -1.91 1.13
N ASP A 205 7.57 -1.47 2.38
CA ASP A 205 8.34 -2.32 3.31
C ASP A 205 7.52 -3.52 3.75
N ASN A 206 6.29 -3.29 4.25
CA ASN A 206 5.47 -4.33 4.87
C ASN A 206 4.08 -4.45 4.27
N GLY A 207 3.98 -4.53 2.97
CA GLY A 207 2.69 -4.54 2.30
C GLY A 207 2.60 -5.47 1.11
N ARG A 208 1.40 -5.59 0.57
CA ARG A 208 1.16 -6.29 -0.68
C ARG A 208 1.14 -5.30 -1.83
N ILE A 209 1.85 -5.64 -2.89
CA ILE A 209 1.75 -4.95 -4.18
C ILE A 209 0.88 -5.80 -5.10
N THR A 210 -0.18 -5.22 -5.64
CA THR A 210 -1.05 -5.85 -6.65
C THR A 210 -1.15 -4.94 -7.86
N LEU A 211 -0.64 -5.39 -9.00
CA LEU A 211 -0.74 -4.69 -10.27
C LEU A 211 -1.63 -5.50 -11.21
N LYS A 212 -2.67 -4.88 -11.72
CA LYS A 212 -3.63 -5.54 -12.60
C LYS A 212 -3.96 -4.69 -13.81
N ASP A 213 -3.94 -5.30 -15.01
CA ASP A 213 -4.24 -4.62 -16.28
C ASP A 213 -3.37 -3.36 -16.47
N VAL A 214 -2.04 -3.49 -16.24
CA VAL A 214 -1.07 -2.39 -16.29
C VAL A 214 -0.20 -2.48 -17.53
N GLN A 215 0.04 -1.33 -18.17
CA GLN A 215 0.94 -1.20 -19.31
C GLN A 215 2.12 -0.28 -18.96
N CYS A 216 3.35 -0.75 -19.16
CA CYS A 216 4.53 0.08 -18.96
C CYS A 216 5.70 -0.40 -19.82
N LYS A 217 6.71 0.46 -19.96
CA LYS A 217 7.95 0.04 -20.60
C LYS A 217 8.86 -0.68 -19.60
N THR A 218 9.02 -0.12 -18.40
CA THR A 218 9.77 -0.73 -17.31
C THR A 218 8.94 -0.78 -16.05
N LEU A 219 8.97 -1.92 -15.36
CA LEU A 219 8.37 -2.13 -14.06
C LEU A 219 9.44 -2.53 -13.05
N LYS A 220 9.51 -1.78 -11.94
CA LYS A 220 10.23 -2.16 -10.74
C LYS A 220 9.23 -2.27 -9.58
N GLY A 221 9.19 -3.42 -8.89
CA GLY A 221 8.32 -3.66 -7.74
C GLY A 221 9.11 -4.27 -6.60
N GLU A 222 9.11 -3.67 -5.41
CA GLU A 222 9.89 -4.13 -4.27
C GLU A 222 9.05 -4.14 -2.99
N THR A 223 9.27 -5.16 -2.14
CA THR A 223 8.73 -5.19 -0.78
C THR A 223 9.63 -6.07 0.09
N ASP A 224 9.85 -5.67 1.34
CA ASP A 224 10.63 -6.50 2.26
C ASP A 224 9.80 -7.69 2.76
N ASN A 225 8.59 -7.42 3.26
CA ASN A 225 7.75 -8.44 3.91
C ASN A 225 6.35 -8.50 3.31
N GLY A 226 6.26 -8.72 2.03
CA GLY A 226 4.96 -8.72 1.38
C GLY A 226 4.86 -9.63 0.18
N ARG A 227 3.66 -9.71 -0.38
CA ARG A 227 3.39 -10.43 -1.61
C ARG A 227 3.38 -9.47 -2.78
N ILE A 228 3.97 -9.89 -3.90
CA ILE A 228 3.85 -9.19 -5.18
C ILE A 228 2.96 -10.03 -6.11
N GLU A 229 1.91 -9.41 -6.59
CA GLU A 229 0.94 -10.03 -7.49
C GLU A 229 0.85 -9.20 -8.78
N LEU A 230 1.24 -9.80 -9.90
CA LEU A 230 1.17 -9.20 -11.23
C LEU A 230 0.17 -9.96 -12.09
N HIS A 231 -0.86 -9.28 -12.58
CA HIS A 231 -1.91 -9.86 -13.40
C HIS A 231 -2.10 -9.03 -14.68
N HIS A 232 -1.96 -9.65 -15.85
CA HIS A 232 -2.13 -9.01 -17.16
C HIS A 232 -1.26 -7.74 -17.32
N VAL A 233 0.05 -7.84 -17.01
CA VAL A 233 0.98 -6.73 -17.13
C VAL A 233 1.72 -6.79 -18.46
N GLN A 234 1.60 -5.74 -19.27
CA GLN A 234 2.29 -5.62 -20.55
C GLN A 234 3.50 -4.68 -20.41
N THR A 235 4.71 -5.21 -20.63
CA THR A 235 5.94 -4.45 -20.42
C THR A 235 7.09 -4.98 -21.29
N GLU A 236 8.16 -4.19 -21.41
CA GLU A 236 9.43 -4.65 -21.99
C GLU A 236 10.31 -5.34 -20.94
N THR A 237 10.28 -4.84 -19.69
CA THR A 237 11.12 -5.36 -18.59
C THR A 237 10.38 -5.28 -17.26
N VAL A 238 10.36 -6.38 -16.52
CA VAL A 238 9.89 -6.49 -15.14
C VAL A 238 11.06 -6.88 -14.25
N LYS A 239 11.23 -6.14 -13.16
CA LYS A 239 12.08 -6.55 -12.05
C LYS A 239 11.27 -6.45 -10.75
N VAL A 240 11.07 -7.59 -10.08
CA VAL A 240 10.34 -7.63 -8.81
C VAL A 240 11.15 -8.40 -7.77
N LYS A 241 11.15 -7.84 -6.55
CA LYS A 241 11.89 -8.41 -5.42
C LYS A 241 11.08 -8.35 -4.13
N THR A 242 11.20 -9.40 -3.32
CA THR A 242 10.75 -9.42 -1.93
C THR A 242 11.71 -10.25 -1.10
N ASP A 243 11.99 -9.84 0.15
CA ASP A 243 12.84 -10.65 1.02
C ASP A 243 12.03 -11.81 1.63
N ASN A 244 10.83 -11.51 2.15
CA ASN A 244 9.99 -12.50 2.83
C ASN A 244 8.57 -12.52 2.27
N GLY A 245 8.41 -13.02 1.07
CA GLY A 245 7.09 -13.03 0.47
C GLY A 245 6.96 -13.96 -0.74
N ARG A 246 5.73 -14.06 -1.19
CA ARG A 246 5.41 -14.81 -2.40
C ARG A 246 5.32 -13.85 -3.59
N ILE A 247 5.82 -14.31 -4.73
CA ILE A 247 5.66 -13.62 -6.00
C ILE A 247 4.74 -14.45 -6.91
N ASP A 248 3.63 -13.84 -7.32
CA ASP A 248 2.65 -14.42 -8.23
C ASP A 248 2.61 -13.61 -9.53
N ILE A 249 2.94 -14.27 -10.63
CA ILE A 249 3.01 -13.64 -11.96
C ILE A 249 2.03 -14.34 -12.88
N GLN A 250 1.05 -13.63 -13.41
CA GLN A 250 0.05 -14.18 -14.31
C GLN A 250 -0.10 -13.31 -15.55
N GLU A 251 0.15 -13.93 -16.72
CA GLU A 251 -0.01 -13.29 -18.03
C GLU A 251 0.78 -11.98 -18.17
N VAL A 252 2.05 -12.03 -17.76
CA VAL A 252 2.98 -10.92 -17.87
C VAL A 252 3.85 -11.08 -19.10
N THR A 253 4.04 -10.01 -19.86
CA THR A 253 4.93 -9.98 -21.04
C THR A 253 6.23 -9.26 -20.72
N GLY A 254 7.27 -9.49 -21.55
CA GLY A 254 8.58 -8.85 -21.42
C GLY A 254 9.65 -9.75 -20.81
N THR A 255 10.83 -9.17 -20.58
CA THR A 255 11.90 -9.82 -19.81
C THR A 255 11.53 -9.78 -18.34
N ILE A 256 11.53 -10.93 -17.67
CA ILE A 256 11.08 -11.08 -16.28
C ILE A 256 12.26 -11.46 -15.40
N GLU A 257 12.51 -10.68 -14.35
CA GLU A 257 13.41 -10.96 -13.24
C GLU A 257 12.58 -10.90 -11.96
N ALA A 258 12.48 -12.03 -11.25
CA ALA A 258 11.76 -12.13 -9.98
C ALA A 258 12.61 -12.85 -8.95
N GLU A 259 12.77 -12.23 -7.79
CA GLU A 259 13.64 -12.68 -6.70
C GLU A 259 12.92 -12.63 -5.36
N THR A 260 13.11 -13.68 -4.55
CA THR A 260 12.68 -13.69 -3.15
C THR A 260 13.66 -14.51 -2.34
N ASP A 261 14.04 -14.04 -1.13
CA ASP A 261 14.90 -14.84 -0.27
C ASP A 261 14.11 -15.98 0.38
N ASN A 262 12.92 -15.68 0.92
CA ASN A 262 12.09 -16.66 1.62
C ASN A 262 10.66 -16.67 1.09
N GLY A 263 10.42 -17.38 0.02
CA GLY A 263 9.09 -17.46 -0.53
C GLY A 263 8.98 -18.32 -1.78
N ARG A 264 7.74 -18.52 -2.22
CA ARG A 264 7.44 -19.22 -3.47
C ARG A 264 7.31 -18.22 -4.61
N ILE A 265 7.87 -18.57 -5.76
CA ILE A 265 7.58 -17.86 -7.02
C ILE A 265 6.69 -18.77 -7.87
N GLU A 266 5.53 -18.30 -8.24
CA GLU A 266 4.63 -18.96 -9.17
C GLU A 266 4.38 -18.04 -10.37
N ALA A 267 4.73 -18.50 -11.56
CA ALA A 267 4.56 -17.76 -12.78
C ALA A 267 3.73 -18.58 -13.80
N PHE A 268 2.68 -17.98 -14.31
CA PHE A 268 1.95 -18.48 -15.48
C PHE A 268 2.16 -17.52 -16.64
N ILE A 269 3.00 -17.92 -17.61
CA ILE A 269 3.34 -17.15 -18.80
C ILE A 269 2.85 -17.95 -20.02
N PRO A 270 1.72 -17.62 -20.61
CA PRO A 270 1.11 -18.44 -21.67
C PRO A 270 2.06 -18.73 -22.81
N ILE A 271 2.76 -17.73 -23.30
CA ILE A 271 3.75 -17.83 -24.38
C ILE A 271 5.01 -17.06 -23.97
N ILE A 272 6.12 -17.78 -23.82
CA ILE A 272 7.41 -17.18 -23.46
C ILE A 272 8.10 -16.66 -24.73
N THR A 273 8.27 -15.36 -24.83
CA THR A 273 8.91 -14.67 -25.97
C THR A 273 10.16 -13.90 -25.59
N LYS A 274 10.42 -13.76 -24.31
CA LYS A 274 11.55 -13.00 -23.72
C LYS A 274 12.23 -13.79 -22.62
N PRO A 275 13.47 -13.44 -22.24
CA PRO A 275 14.16 -14.08 -21.12
C PRO A 275 13.37 -14.05 -19.81
N ILE A 276 13.53 -15.12 -19.01
CA ILE A 276 12.95 -15.23 -17.67
C ILE A 276 14.03 -15.65 -16.70
N SER A 277 14.15 -14.95 -15.57
CA SER A 277 14.97 -15.31 -14.42
C SER A 277 14.12 -15.30 -13.16
N LEU A 278 13.98 -16.47 -12.52
CA LEU A 278 13.27 -16.61 -11.25
C LEU A 278 14.24 -17.18 -10.23
N GLU A 279 14.39 -16.52 -9.09
CA GLU A 279 15.33 -16.91 -8.05
C GLU A 279 14.68 -16.83 -6.66
N THR A 280 14.92 -17.87 -5.85
CA THR A 280 14.57 -17.89 -4.43
C THR A 280 15.61 -18.69 -3.66
N ASP A 281 15.99 -18.23 -2.46
CA ASP A 281 16.89 -19.03 -1.63
C ASP A 281 16.14 -20.16 -0.96
N ASN A 282 15.00 -19.86 -0.33
CA ASN A 282 14.21 -20.81 0.44
C ASN A 282 12.76 -20.86 -0.05
N GLY A 283 12.51 -21.63 -1.09
CA GLY A 283 11.16 -21.77 -1.61
C GLY A 283 11.10 -22.58 -2.91
N SER A 284 9.89 -22.78 -3.40
CA SER A 284 9.67 -23.45 -4.67
C SER A 284 9.47 -22.46 -5.80
N ILE A 285 9.93 -22.85 -6.99
CA ILE A 285 9.66 -22.13 -8.23
C ILE A 285 8.76 -22.99 -9.11
N GLN A 286 7.65 -22.41 -9.54
CA GLN A 286 6.70 -23.04 -10.45
C GLN A 286 6.51 -22.13 -11.65
N LEU A 287 6.94 -22.58 -12.82
CA LEU A 287 6.74 -21.89 -14.09
C LEU A 287 5.77 -22.70 -14.95
N TYR A 288 4.62 -22.13 -15.21
CA TYR A 288 3.60 -22.71 -16.07
C TYR A 288 3.52 -21.97 -17.39
N VAL A 289 3.35 -22.71 -18.46
CA VAL A 289 3.16 -22.21 -19.82
C VAL A 289 1.92 -22.86 -20.44
N LYS A 290 1.28 -22.17 -21.37
CA LYS A 290 0.21 -22.79 -22.16
C LYS A 290 0.77 -23.71 -23.23
N GLU A 291 1.92 -23.32 -23.82
CA GLU A 291 2.59 -24.06 -24.86
C GLU A 291 4.10 -24.07 -24.59
N LYS A 292 4.75 -25.22 -24.84
CA LYS A 292 6.22 -25.33 -24.75
C LYS A 292 6.88 -24.35 -25.70
N PRO A 293 7.89 -23.59 -25.28
CA PRO A 293 8.61 -22.71 -26.20
C PRO A 293 9.39 -23.54 -27.24
N ASP A 294 9.31 -23.15 -28.50
CA ASP A 294 9.98 -23.85 -29.59
C ASP A 294 11.52 -23.70 -29.59
N ASN A 295 12.02 -22.61 -28.97
CA ASN A 295 13.43 -22.24 -29.06
C ASN A 295 13.93 -21.61 -27.75
N ALA A 296 14.18 -22.45 -26.75
CA ALA A 296 14.59 -22.01 -25.43
C ALA A 296 15.64 -22.92 -24.80
N THR A 297 16.47 -22.33 -23.94
CA THR A 297 17.31 -23.06 -22.98
C THR A 297 16.74 -22.85 -21.59
N ILE A 298 16.16 -23.90 -21.01
CA ILE A 298 15.67 -23.90 -19.63
C ILE A 298 16.78 -24.48 -18.76
N GLN A 299 17.30 -23.70 -17.84
CA GLN A 299 18.34 -24.11 -16.90
C GLN A 299 17.85 -23.94 -15.46
N THR A 300 18.00 -25.00 -14.67
CA THR A 300 17.66 -24.98 -13.25
C THR A 300 18.91 -25.19 -12.42
N LYS A 301 19.06 -24.39 -11.35
CA LYS A 301 20.10 -24.54 -10.33
C LYS A 301 19.44 -24.73 -8.97
N LYS A 302 19.86 -25.73 -8.23
CA LYS A 302 19.38 -25.99 -6.87
C LYS A 302 20.38 -26.80 -6.08
N ASP A 303 20.40 -26.60 -4.79
CA ASP A 303 21.21 -27.40 -3.86
C ASP A 303 20.38 -28.60 -3.32
N MET A 304 19.20 -28.32 -2.76
CA MET A 304 18.25 -29.33 -2.28
C MET A 304 16.94 -29.31 -3.06
N GLY A 305 16.19 -30.44 -3.02
CA GLY A 305 14.89 -30.56 -3.67
C GLY A 305 14.92 -31.27 -5.02
N LYS A 306 13.89 -31.05 -5.84
CA LYS A 306 13.71 -31.70 -7.15
C LYS A 306 13.62 -30.67 -8.26
N SER A 307 14.14 -31.00 -9.44
CA SER A 307 13.93 -30.24 -10.65
C SER A 307 13.19 -31.10 -11.67
N ILE A 308 12.03 -30.63 -12.09
CA ILE A 308 11.17 -31.30 -13.08
C ILE A 308 10.86 -30.28 -14.18
N ILE A 309 11.28 -30.59 -15.41
CA ILE A 309 11.02 -29.76 -16.57
C ILE A 309 10.17 -30.59 -17.55
N PHE A 310 8.91 -30.21 -17.75
CA PHE A 310 7.94 -30.92 -18.58
C PHE A 310 7.87 -32.45 -18.30
N GLY A 311 7.82 -32.79 -17.01
CA GLY A 311 7.74 -34.18 -16.53
C GLY A 311 9.09 -34.92 -16.41
N GLU A 312 10.17 -34.38 -16.94
CA GLU A 312 11.50 -34.97 -16.91
C GLU A 312 12.32 -34.47 -15.70
N LYS A 313 13.00 -35.36 -15.01
CA LYS A 313 13.94 -35.01 -13.95
C LYS A 313 15.28 -34.58 -14.57
N THR A 314 15.39 -33.33 -14.93
CA THR A 314 16.60 -32.74 -15.54
C THR A 314 16.91 -31.37 -14.96
N LYS A 315 18.19 -30.97 -15.08
CA LYS A 315 18.64 -29.63 -14.69
C LYS A 315 18.71 -28.69 -15.91
N LYS A 316 18.65 -29.23 -17.10
CA LYS A 316 18.76 -28.45 -18.33
C LYS A 316 17.96 -29.10 -19.45
N LEU A 317 17.18 -28.32 -20.13
CA LEU A 317 16.46 -28.72 -21.35
C LEU A 317 16.71 -27.68 -22.42
N ILE A 318 17.11 -28.13 -23.61
CA ILE A 318 17.30 -27.27 -24.78
C ILE A 318 16.22 -27.63 -25.79
N LEU A 319 15.45 -26.64 -26.19
CA LEU A 319 14.42 -26.73 -27.21
C LEU A 319 14.84 -25.92 -28.43
N GLY A 320 14.76 -26.53 -29.62
CA GLY A 320 15.26 -25.90 -30.85
C GLY A 320 16.75 -25.54 -30.78
N ASN A 321 17.07 -24.29 -31.12
CA ASN A 321 18.44 -23.78 -31.08
C ASN A 321 18.81 -23.19 -29.69
N GLY A 322 17.90 -23.17 -28.72
CA GLY A 322 18.15 -22.72 -27.35
C GLY A 322 18.35 -21.21 -27.20
N LEU A 323 17.81 -20.39 -28.09
CA LEU A 323 18.10 -18.95 -28.12
C LEU A 323 17.53 -18.17 -26.94
N LEU A 324 16.40 -18.63 -26.39
CA LEU A 324 15.70 -17.93 -25.32
C LEU A 324 16.11 -18.49 -23.94
N PRO A 325 16.87 -17.72 -23.12
CA PRO A 325 17.30 -18.20 -21.82
C PRO A 325 16.17 -18.11 -20.79
N ILE A 326 15.96 -19.23 -20.07
CA ILE A 326 15.06 -19.35 -18.93
C ILE A 326 15.89 -19.90 -17.76
N SER A 327 16.17 -19.07 -16.76
CA SER A 327 16.97 -19.42 -15.60
C SER A 327 16.10 -19.50 -14.35
N LEU A 328 16.11 -20.66 -13.68
CA LEU A 328 15.35 -20.90 -12.47
C LEU A 328 16.31 -21.38 -11.38
N LYS A 329 16.41 -20.62 -10.28
CA LYS A 329 17.37 -20.93 -9.21
C LYS A 329 16.68 -20.97 -7.85
N THR A 330 16.95 -22.02 -7.07
CA THR A 330 16.62 -22.09 -5.64
C THR A 330 17.72 -22.86 -4.89
N ASP A 331 18.05 -22.42 -3.68
CA ASP A 331 18.97 -23.21 -2.88
C ASP A 331 18.21 -24.34 -2.18
N ASN A 332 17.09 -24.03 -1.53
CA ASN A 332 16.29 -24.98 -0.75
C ASN A 332 14.85 -25.05 -1.26
N GLY A 333 14.62 -25.85 -2.29
CA GLY A 333 13.27 -25.98 -2.84
C GLY A 333 13.17 -26.85 -4.08
N SER A 334 11.97 -26.95 -4.61
CA SER A 334 11.70 -27.67 -5.84
C SER A 334 11.40 -26.71 -6.97
N ILE A 335 11.90 -27.06 -8.16
CA ILE A 335 11.63 -26.30 -9.39
C ILE A 335 10.76 -27.17 -10.30
N THR A 336 9.65 -26.61 -10.75
CA THR A 336 8.75 -27.26 -11.69
C THR A 336 8.49 -26.35 -12.88
N VAL A 337 8.65 -26.88 -14.07
CA VAL A 337 8.20 -26.26 -15.34
C VAL A 337 7.23 -27.20 -15.99
N ALA A 338 6.01 -26.71 -16.28
CA ALA A 338 4.95 -27.55 -16.84
C ALA A 338 4.00 -26.77 -17.75
N GLU A 339 3.27 -27.48 -18.60
CA GLU A 339 2.11 -26.95 -19.33
C GLU A 339 0.89 -26.97 -18.40
N LYS A 340 0.04 -25.90 -18.53
CA LYS A 340 -1.19 -25.76 -17.73
C LYS A 340 -2.34 -25.28 -18.63
#